data_11debc546c90714772b5fd3125ec0f6b
#
_entry.id   11debc546c90714772b5fd3125ec0f6b
#
_cell.length_a   1.000
_cell.length_b   1.000
_cell.length_c   1.000
_cell.angle_alpha   90.00
_cell.angle_beta   90.00
_cell.angle_gamma   90.00
#
_symmetry.space_group_name_H-M   'P 1'
#
loop_
_entity.id
_entity.type
_entity.pdbx_description
1 polymer ?
#
loop_
_entity_poly.entity_id
_entity_poly.type
_entity_poly.pdbx_seq_one_letter_code
_entity_poly.pdbx_strand_id
1 'polypeptide(L)'
;MYSGHSQEISLSSRAMLCSLSIGMWSARKHDPEASEEIAQRHGAQADAGRYHKVLLPKEALAEIQKIVGEARQEHYFMTLPWDDNGYRVLPAAAYMDHTKKMRELSNRFVPAVDALAQQFGQLVENAKVRLGGLFRSEDYPRVEELRSKFSFETKVMPLPDAGDFRVTLGDEEKERIKRQITAAVEASLQVASRE
;
A
#
# COMPACT_ATOMS: atom_id res chain seq x y z
N MET A 1 -8.76 -32.04 -44.38
CA MET A 1 -7.81 -31.79 -43.32
C MET A 1 -8.06 -30.40 -42.77
N TYR A 2 -8.81 -30.30 -41.67
CA TYR A 2 -8.99 -29.03 -40.98
C TYR A 2 -7.90 -28.94 -39.90
N SER A 3 -6.88 -28.10 -40.16
CA SER A 3 -5.90 -27.73 -39.18
C SER A 3 -6.55 -26.70 -38.23
N GLY A 4 -7.09 -27.19 -37.14
CA GLY A 4 -7.50 -26.33 -36.02
C GLY A 4 -6.26 -25.70 -35.41
N HIS A 5 -5.98 -24.44 -35.74
CA HIS A 5 -5.09 -23.59 -34.98
C HIS A 5 -5.82 -23.29 -33.68
N SER A 6 -5.53 -24.07 -32.62
CA SER A 6 -5.80 -23.65 -31.26
C SER A 6 -4.92 -22.41 -31.05
N GLN A 7 -5.49 -21.21 -31.15
CA GLN A 7 -4.83 -20.01 -30.67
C GLN A 7 -4.55 -20.26 -29.20
N GLU A 8 -3.29 -20.52 -28.85
CA GLU A 8 -2.83 -20.42 -27.47
C GLU A 8 -3.14 -19.00 -27.03
N ILE A 9 -4.21 -18.85 -26.27
CA ILE A 9 -4.59 -17.55 -25.71
C ILE A 9 -3.46 -17.17 -24.76
N SER A 10 -2.67 -16.16 -25.14
CA SER A 10 -1.55 -15.67 -24.33
C SER A 10 -2.05 -15.27 -22.96
N LEU A 11 -1.32 -15.65 -21.90
CA LEU A 11 -1.63 -15.26 -20.53
C LEU A 11 -1.63 -13.74 -20.36
N SER A 12 -0.81 -13.02 -21.13
CA SER A 12 -0.76 -11.56 -21.19
C SER A 12 -2.09 -10.93 -21.65
N SER A 13 -2.95 -11.68 -22.35
CA SER A 13 -4.30 -11.23 -22.72
C SER A 13 -5.35 -11.44 -21.62
N ARG A 14 -5.02 -12.20 -20.56
CA ARG A 14 -5.97 -12.58 -19.50
C ARG A 14 -5.70 -11.93 -18.14
N ALA A 15 -4.53 -11.33 -17.97
CA ALA A 15 -4.13 -10.73 -16.70
C ALA A 15 -3.23 -9.51 -16.92
N MET A 16 -3.15 -8.68 -15.91
CA MET A 16 -2.29 -7.50 -15.84
C MET A 16 -1.53 -7.51 -14.52
N LEU A 17 -0.44 -6.78 -14.43
CA LEU A 17 0.20 -6.45 -13.17
C LEU A 17 -0.40 -5.18 -12.61
N CYS A 18 -0.66 -5.14 -11.33
CA CYS A 18 -1.10 -3.95 -10.62
C CYS A 18 -0.37 -3.79 -9.30
N SER A 19 -0.27 -2.55 -8.84
CA SER A 19 0.23 -2.23 -7.50
C SER A 19 -0.63 -1.15 -6.86
N LEU A 20 -0.79 -1.22 -5.55
CA LEU A 20 -1.42 -0.20 -4.72
C LEU A 20 -0.37 0.37 -3.76
N SER A 21 -0.06 1.66 -3.92
CA SER A 21 0.86 2.40 -3.05
C SER A 21 0.10 3.47 -2.28
N ILE A 22 0.07 3.34 -0.95
CA ILE A 22 -0.58 4.31 -0.09
C ILE A 22 0.42 4.82 0.95
N GLY A 23 0.76 6.10 0.84
CA GLY A 23 1.56 6.83 1.81
C GLY A 23 0.68 7.43 2.89
N MET A 24 1.12 7.36 4.14
CA MET A 24 0.45 7.97 5.28
C MET A 24 1.46 8.54 6.28
N TRP A 25 1.15 9.72 6.80
CA TRP A 25 1.83 10.20 7.99
C TRP A 25 1.34 9.44 9.22
N SER A 26 2.26 8.85 9.98
CA SER A 26 1.93 8.02 11.14
C SER A 26 1.50 8.84 12.36
N ALA A 27 1.74 10.15 12.37
CA ALA A 27 1.59 11.04 13.52
C ALA A 27 2.32 10.50 14.79
N ARG A 28 3.46 9.86 14.58
CA ARG A 28 4.35 9.36 15.65
C ARG A 28 5.76 9.84 15.41
N LYS A 29 6.47 10.14 16.51
CA LYS A 29 7.86 10.56 16.45
C LYS A 29 8.66 9.86 17.54
N HIS A 30 9.80 9.31 17.18
CA HIS A 30 10.77 8.82 18.16
C HIS A 30 11.32 10.00 18.99
N ASP A 31 11.36 9.84 20.30
CA ASP A 31 11.92 10.80 21.23
C ASP A 31 13.16 10.17 21.91
N PRO A 32 14.37 10.56 21.47
CA PRO A 32 15.60 10.02 22.03
C PRO A 32 15.79 10.40 23.50
N GLU A 33 15.46 11.66 23.88
CA GLU A 33 15.63 12.16 25.25
C GLU A 33 14.74 11.39 26.22
N ALA A 34 13.46 11.22 25.90
CA ALA A 34 12.55 10.41 26.68
C ALA A 34 12.95 8.92 26.72
N SER A 35 13.51 8.38 25.62
CA SER A 35 14.02 7.01 25.58
C SER A 35 15.19 6.84 26.55
N GLU A 36 16.13 7.77 26.56
CA GLU A 36 17.29 7.75 27.44
C GLU A 36 16.88 7.93 28.92
N GLU A 37 15.99 8.86 29.21
CA GLU A 37 15.46 9.06 30.60
C GLU A 37 14.81 7.77 31.13
N ILE A 38 14.00 7.10 30.31
CA ILE A 38 13.37 5.82 30.69
C ILE A 38 14.45 4.76 30.94
N ALA A 39 15.45 4.62 30.06
CA ALA A 39 16.52 3.64 30.22
C ALA A 39 17.31 3.89 31.50
N GLN A 40 17.73 5.12 31.79
CA GLN A 40 18.44 5.51 32.99
C GLN A 40 17.62 5.23 34.25
N ARG A 41 16.34 5.62 34.26
CA ARG A 41 15.43 5.39 35.40
C ARG A 41 15.29 3.92 35.77
N HIS A 42 15.35 3.03 34.79
CA HIS A 42 15.23 1.59 35.00
C HIS A 42 16.57 0.83 35.01
N GLY A 43 17.70 1.54 34.93
CA GLY A 43 19.03 0.92 34.88
C GLY A 43 19.20 0.02 33.62
N ALA A 44 18.46 0.31 32.56
CA ALA A 44 18.50 -0.44 31.29
C ALA A 44 19.55 0.13 30.33
N GLN A 45 19.98 -0.68 29.37
CA GLN A 45 20.84 -0.20 28.29
C GLN A 45 20.06 0.71 27.34
N ALA A 46 20.73 1.67 26.70
CA ALA A 46 20.10 2.68 25.83
C ALA A 46 19.36 2.10 24.63
N ASP A 47 19.72 0.90 24.19
CA ASP A 47 19.11 0.18 23.06
C ASP A 47 17.97 -0.77 23.47
N ALA A 48 17.71 -0.92 24.77
CA ALA A 48 16.69 -1.82 25.30
C ALA A 48 15.25 -1.42 24.94
N GLY A 49 15.03 -0.17 24.53
CA GLY A 49 13.71 0.30 24.11
C GLY A 49 13.74 1.67 23.45
N ARG A 50 12.64 2.01 22.76
CA ARG A 50 12.47 3.31 22.12
C ARG A 50 11.11 3.89 22.45
N TYR A 51 11.09 5.09 22.99
CA TYR A 51 9.86 5.83 23.24
C TYR A 51 9.43 6.59 21.98
N HIS A 52 8.17 6.44 21.58
CA HIS A 52 7.58 7.17 20.47
C HIS A 52 6.43 8.01 20.95
N LYS A 53 6.56 9.32 20.80
CA LYS A 53 5.45 10.26 21.04
C LYS A 53 4.34 9.99 20.04
N VAL A 54 3.10 9.98 20.51
CA VAL A 54 1.91 10.00 19.67
C VAL A 54 1.52 11.46 19.49
N LEU A 55 1.77 12.02 18.30
CA LEU A 55 1.63 13.46 18.03
C LEU A 55 0.16 13.91 17.94
N LEU A 56 -0.72 13.07 17.40
CA LEU A 56 -2.16 13.33 17.31
C LEU A 56 -2.95 12.21 18.01
N PRO A 57 -4.16 12.49 18.50
CA PRO A 57 -5.04 11.45 19.01
C PRO A 57 -5.42 10.47 17.88
N LYS A 58 -5.67 9.21 18.24
CA LYS A 58 -5.95 8.12 17.29
C LYS A 58 -7.14 8.46 16.36
N GLU A 59 -8.11 9.14 16.90
CA GLU A 59 -9.36 9.52 16.22
C GLU A 59 -9.11 10.46 15.05
N ALA A 60 -8.06 11.30 15.12
CA ALA A 60 -7.72 12.25 14.06
C ALA A 60 -7.37 11.59 12.72
N LEU A 61 -6.87 10.36 12.74
CA LEU A 61 -6.50 9.61 11.55
C LEU A 61 -7.46 8.43 11.26
N ALA A 62 -8.48 8.22 12.09
CA ALA A 62 -9.30 7.02 12.06
C ALA A 62 -10.00 6.80 10.71
N GLU A 63 -10.60 7.85 10.12
CA GLU A 63 -11.29 7.74 8.84
C GLU A 63 -10.31 7.45 7.70
N ILE A 64 -9.15 8.09 7.68
CA ILE A 64 -8.11 7.83 6.68
C ILE A 64 -7.62 6.38 6.81
N GLN A 65 -7.34 5.91 8.03
CA GLN A 65 -6.90 4.54 8.30
C GLN A 65 -7.94 3.51 7.87
N LYS A 66 -9.23 3.80 8.09
CA LYS A 66 -10.33 2.96 7.65
C LYS A 66 -10.36 2.81 6.13
N ILE A 67 -10.29 3.93 5.40
CA ILE A 67 -10.26 3.91 3.93
C ILE A 67 -9.05 3.13 3.40
N VAL A 68 -7.88 3.31 4.02
CA VAL A 68 -6.65 2.57 3.67
C VAL A 68 -6.79 1.07 3.93
N GLY A 69 -7.42 0.71 5.05
CA GLY A 69 -7.74 -0.69 5.37
C GLY A 69 -8.65 -1.33 4.33
N GLU A 70 -9.75 -0.64 3.98
CA GLU A 70 -10.68 -1.05 2.92
C GLU A 70 -9.95 -1.21 1.58
N ALA A 71 -9.10 -0.25 1.19
CA ALA A 71 -8.39 -0.29 -0.07
C ALA A 71 -7.44 -1.48 -0.19
N ARG A 72 -6.68 -1.76 0.88
CA ARG A 72 -5.78 -2.92 0.93
C ARG A 72 -6.54 -4.23 0.88
N GLN A 73 -7.64 -4.34 1.63
CA GLN A 73 -8.48 -5.54 1.66
C GLN A 73 -9.05 -5.83 0.27
N GLU A 74 -9.66 -4.85 -0.39
CA GLU A 74 -10.23 -4.99 -1.73
C GLU A 74 -9.15 -5.31 -2.78
N HIS A 75 -8.01 -4.62 -2.69
CA HIS A 75 -6.89 -4.89 -3.60
C HIS A 75 -6.39 -6.32 -3.46
N TYR A 76 -6.21 -6.82 -2.23
CA TYR A 76 -5.76 -8.20 -2.00
C TYR A 76 -6.81 -9.24 -2.35
N PHE A 77 -8.09 -8.93 -2.17
CA PHE A 77 -9.19 -9.81 -2.54
C PHE A 77 -9.28 -10.04 -4.06
N MET A 78 -9.08 -8.97 -4.86
CA MET A 78 -9.19 -9.03 -6.32
C MET A 78 -7.90 -9.43 -7.05
N THR A 79 -6.80 -9.64 -6.32
CA THR A 79 -5.48 -9.85 -6.94
C THR A 79 -4.70 -10.96 -6.26
N LEU A 80 -3.73 -11.54 -7.00
CA LEU A 80 -2.83 -12.56 -6.49
C LEU A 80 -1.40 -12.03 -6.36
N PRO A 81 -0.58 -12.54 -5.43
CA PRO A 81 0.83 -12.18 -5.34
C PRO A 81 1.57 -12.46 -6.65
N TRP A 82 2.46 -11.53 -7.05
CA TRP A 82 3.35 -11.70 -8.18
C TRP A 82 4.81 -11.77 -7.75
N ASP A 83 5.26 -10.73 -7.04
CA ASP A 83 6.63 -10.60 -6.58
C ASP A 83 6.70 -9.92 -5.20
N ASP A 84 7.92 -9.84 -4.65
CA ASP A 84 8.20 -9.19 -3.37
C ASP A 84 8.23 -7.64 -3.47
N ASN A 85 8.16 -7.08 -4.70
CA ASN A 85 8.19 -5.63 -4.94
C ASN A 85 6.79 -4.99 -4.88
N GLY A 86 5.78 -5.76 -4.48
CA GLY A 86 4.42 -5.27 -4.29
C GLY A 86 3.55 -5.25 -5.54
N TYR A 87 4.02 -5.81 -6.65
CA TYR A 87 3.17 -6.09 -7.81
C TYR A 87 2.34 -7.34 -7.57
N ARG A 88 1.12 -7.31 -8.10
CA ARG A 88 0.14 -8.39 -7.99
C ARG A 88 -0.50 -8.65 -9.34
N VAL A 89 -0.92 -9.87 -9.56
CA VAL A 89 -1.66 -10.25 -10.78
C VAL A 89 -3.12 -9.88 -10.61
N LEU A 90 -3.63 -9.06 -11.52
CA LEU A 90 -5.04 -8.67 -11.64
C LEU A 90 -5.64 -9.38 -12.85
N PRO A 91 -6.62 -10.29 -12.68
CA PRO A 91 -7.35 -10.87 -13.80
C PRO A 91 -8.01 -9.79 -14.67
N ALA A 92 -7.94 -9.94 -15.99
CA ALA A 92 -8.54 -8.98 -16.91
C ALA A 92 -10.06 -8.82 -16.67
N ALA A 93 -10.75 -9.89 -16.29
CA ALA A 93 -12.17 -9.85 -15.93
C ALA A 93 -12.45 -8.96 -14.71
N ALA A 94 -11.55 -8.89 -13.74
CA ALA A 94 -11.69 -8.08 -12.54
C ALA A 94 -11.22 -6.62 -12.70
N TYR A 95 -10.61 -6.27 -13.83
CA TYR A 95 -9.98 -4.97 -14.03
C TYR A 95 -10.94 -3.78 -13.84
N MET A 96 -12.13 -3.85 -14.43
CA MET A 96 -13.10 -2.74 -14.34
C MET A 96 -13.60 -2.54 -12.92
N ASP A 97 -13.90 -3.63 -12.20
CA ASP A 97 -14.40 -3.57 -10.83
C ASP A 97 -13.31 -3.09 -9.87
N HIS A 98 -12.09 -3.62 -10.00
CA HIS A 98 -10.94 -3.16 -9.23
C HIS A 98 -10.67 -1.66 -9.45
N THR A 99 -10.63 -1.21 -10.71
CA THR A 99 -10.38 0.20 -11.05
C THR A 99 -11.47 1.11 -10.49
N LYS A 100 -12.74 0.70 -10.63
CA LYS A 100 -13.87 1.43 -10.06
C LYS A 100 -13.76 1.53 -8.54
N LYS A 101 -13.50 0.43 -7.87
CA LYS A 101 -13.38 0.38 -6.40
C LYS A 101 -12.21 1.22 -5.89
N MET A 102 -11.03 1.12 -6.51
CA MET A 102 -9.87 1.93 -6.13
C MET A 102 -10.14 3.43 -6.35
N ARG A 103 -10.85 3.81 -7.41
CA ARG A 103 -11.25 5.20 -7.65
C ARG A 103 -12.23 5.70 -6.60
N GLU A 104 -13.24 4.90 -6.23
CA GLU A 104 -14.18 5.25 -5.16
C GLU A 104 -13.46 5.50 -3.83
N LEU A 105 -12.51 4.63 -3.48
CA LEU A 105 -11.74 4.76 -2.25
C LEU A 105 -10.78 5.96 -2.29
N SER A 106 -10.13 6.21 -3.43
CA SER A 106 -9.33 7.42 -3.64
C SER A 106 -10.16 8.70 -3.51
N ASN A 107 -11.38 8.70 -4.06
CA ASN A 107 -12.32 9.83 -3.96
C ASN A 107 -12.81 10.08 -2.53
N ARG A 108 -12.77 9.09 -1.65
CA ARG A 108 -13.03 9.24 -0.20
C ARG A 108 -11.78 9.64 0.56
N PHE A 109 -10.61 9.17 0.13
CA PHE A 109 -9.33 9.41 0.79
C PHE A 109 -8.94 10.89 0.74
N VAL A 110 -9.04 11.54 -0.41
CA VAL A 110 -8.64 12.95 -0.58
C VAL A 110 -9.42 13.89 0.33
N PRO A 111 -10.78 13.86 0.37
CA PRO A 111 -11.54 14.70 1.30
C PRO A 111 -11.24 14.40 2.78
N ALA A 112 -10.95 13.15 3.14
CA ALA A 112 -10.59 12.80 4.51
C ALA A 112 -9.25 13.43 4.92
N VAL A 113 -8.27 13.46 4.00
CA VAL A 113 -7.00 14.19 4.21
C VAL A 113 -7.22 15.69 4.29
N ASP A 114 -8.10 16.25 3.45
CA ASP A 114 -8.45 17.66 3.49
C ASP A 114 -9.13 18.06 4.81
N ALA A 115 -10.03 17.24 5.33
CA ALA A 115 -10.67 17.45 6.62
C ALA A 115 -9.64 17.44 7.77
N LEU A 116 -8.67 16.51 7.72
CA LEU A 116 -7.55 16.52 8.67
C LEU A 116 -6.74 17.81 8.57
N ALA A 117 -6.41 18.26 7.35
CA ALA A 117 -5.63 19.47 7.13
C ALA A 117 -6.35 20.73 7.64
N GLN A 118 -7.68 20.81 7.49
CA GLN A 118 -8.48 21.92 8.00
C GLN A 118 -8.46 22.01 9.52
N GLN A 119 -8.43 20.88 10.22
CA GLN A 119 -8.43 20.81 11.69
C GLN A 119 -7.01 20.76 12.28
N PHE A 120 -5.99 20.67 11.44
CA PHE A 120 -4.63 20.37 11.88
C PHE A 120 -4.07 21.39 12.87
N GLY A 121 -4.29 22.69 12.64
CA GLY A 121 -3.86 23.71 13.58
C GLY A 121 -4.44 23.54 14.98
N GLN A 122 -5.74 23.26 15.07
CA GLN A 122 -6.40 23.01 16.36
C GLN A 122 -5.89 21.72 17.02
N LEU A 123 -5.64 20.67 16.22
CA LEU A 123 -5.07 19.42 16.73
C LEU A 123 -3.67 19.60 17.31
N VAL A 124 -2.84 20.44 16.70
CA VAL A 124 -1.51 20.78 17.21
C VAL A 124 -1.61 21.60 18.53
N GLU A 125 -2.52 22.58 18.61
CA GLU A 125 -2.76 23.30 19.85
C GLU A 125 -3.21 22.35 21.00
N ASN A 126 -4.12 21.45 20.72
CA ASN A 126 -4.55 20.45 21.68
C ASN A 126 -3.40 19.50 22.10
N ALA A 127 -2.49 19.21 21.17
CA ALA A 127 -1.33 18.37 21.42
C ALA A 127 -0.33 19.01 22.41
N LYS A 128 -0.22 20.36 22.45
CA LYS A 128 0.60 21.07 23.46
C LYS A 128 0.15 20.71 24.87
N VAL A 129 -1.15 20.74 25.10
CA VAL A 129 -1.70 20.38 26.42
C VAL A 129 -1.50 18.90 26.71
N ARG A 130 -1.78 18.03 25.72
CA ARG A 130 -1.71 16.58 25.89
C ARG A 130 -0.30 16.04 26.12
N LEU A 131 0.70 16.61 25.42
CA LEU A 131 2.10 16.16 25.52
C LEU A 131 2.88 16.88 26.61
N GLY A 132 2.44 18.06 27.06
CA GLY A 132 3.14 18.83 28.08
C GLY A 132 4.61 19.05 27.72
N GLY A 133 5.53 18.67 28.60
CA GLY A 133 6.97 18.82 28.42
C GLY A 133 7.57 18.01 27.25
N LEU A 134 6.84 17.04 26.70
CA LEU A 134 7.27 16.28 25.50
C LEU A 134 6.91 16.97 24.19
N PHE A 135 6.14 18.06 24.23
CA PHE A 135 5.77 18.76 23.01
C PHE A 135 6.99 19.45 22.38
N ARG A 136 7.14 19.26 21.07
CA ARG A 136 8.11 19.98 20.21
C ARG A 136 7.39 20.39 18.92
N SER A 137 7.40 21.66 18.56
CA SER A 137 6.74 22.17 17.34
C SER A 137 7.34 21.59 16.06
N GLU A 138 8.62 21.33 16.06
CA GLU A 138 9.38 20.75 14.96
C GLU A 138 9.02 19.28 14.63
N ASP A 139 8.31 18.61 15.53
CA ASP A 139 7.81 17.26 15.27
C ASP A 139 6.62 17.24 14.30
N TYR A 140 5.99 18.39 14.08
CA TYR A 140 4.81 18.53 13.24
C TYR A 140 5.18 19.09 11.86
N PRO A 141 4.64 18.54 10.77
CA PRO A 141 4.79 19.15 9.46
C PRO A 141 4.05 20.50 9.42
N ARG A 142 4.46 21.39 8.53
CA ARG A 142 3.67 22.59 8.24
C ARG A 142 2.33 22.18 7.61
N VAL A 143 1.29 22.99 7.77
CA VAL A 143 -0.05 22.71 7.24
C VAL A 143 -0.01 22.49 5.72
N GLU A 144 0.83 23.27 5.02
CA GLU A 144 1.02 23.18 3.57
C GLU A 144 1.68 21.87 3.15
N GLU A 145 2.55 21.30 4.01
CA GLU A 145 3.28 20.06 3.77
C GLU A 145 2.49 18.82 4.18
N LEU A 146 1.45 18.99 5.02
CA LEU A 146 0.71 17.86 5.58
C LEU A 146 0.10 16.98 4.49
N ARG A 147 -0.52 17.61 3.47
CA ARG A 147 -1.14 16.87 2.36
C ARG A 147 -0.15 16.01 1.59
N SER A 148 1.09 16.47 1.41
CA SER A 148 2.14 15.72 0.70
C SER A 148 2.61 14.46 1.44
N LYS A 149 2.28 14.34 2.74
CA LYS A 149 2.56 13.12 3.52
C LYS A 149 1.55 12.00 3.26
N PHE A 150 0.52 12.26 2.47
CA PHE A 150 -0.51 11.29 2.12
C PHE A 150 -0.54 11.10 0.61
N SER A 151 -0.56 9.85 0.18
CA SER A 151 -0.68 9.51 -1.24
C SER A 151 -1.53 8.26 -1.42
N PHE A 152 -2.23 8.19 -2.54
CA PHE A 152 -3.02 7.02 -2.93
C PHE A 152 -2.82 6.80 -4.42
N GLU A 153 -2.03 5.81 -4.78
CA GLU A 153 -1.68 5.52 -6.17
C GLU A 153 -1.98 4.06 -6.51
N THR A 154 -2.62 3.85 -7.65
CA THR A 154 -2.80 2.54 -8.26
C THR A 154 -2.13 2.55 -9.62
N LYS A 155 -1.25 1.58 -9.86
CA LYS A 155 -0.60 1.41 -11.16
C LYS A 155 -1.02 0.08 -11.76
N VAL A 156 -1.30 0.09 -13.05
CA VAL A 156 -1.61 -1.11 -13.83
C VAL A 156 -0.70 -1.11 -15.05
N MET A 157 -0.11 -2.27 -15.35
CA MET A 157 0.75 -2.47 -16.50
C MET A 157 0.49 -3.83 -17.13
N PRO A 158 0.82 -4.02 -18.41
CA PRO A 158 0.73 -5.32 -19.04
C PRO A 158 1.56 -6.37 -18.30
N LEU A 159 1.07 -7.60 -18.29
CA LEU A 159 1.88 -8.73 -17.84
C LEU A 159 3.03 -8.92 -18.84
N PRO A 160 4.29 -9.04 -18.40
CA PRO A 160 5.40 -9.31 -19.29
C PRO A 160 5.15 -10.60 -20.07
N ASP A 161 5.30 -10.56 -21.39
CA ASP A 161 5.28 -11.77 -22.20
C ASP A 161 6.68 -12.42 -22.18
N ALA A 162 6.75 -13.74 -22.09
CA ALA A 162 8.01 -14.48 -22.12
C ALA A 162 8.83 -14.22 -23.41
N GLY A 163 8.17 -13.73 -24.49
CA GLY A 163 8.81 -13.31 -25.72
C GLY A 163 9.33 -11.87 -25.72
N ASP A 164 8.93 -11.04 -24.75
CA ASP A 164 9.25 -9.62 -24.72
C ASP A 164 10.53 -9.29 -23.90
N PHE A 165 11.15 -10.33 -23.30
CA PHE A 165 12.44 -10.16 -22.63
C PHE A 165 13.53 -9.86 -23.65
N ARG A 166 13.91 -8.61 -23.78
CA ARG A 166 15.06 -8.12 -24.55
C ARG A 166 16.42 -8.62 -24.01
N VAL A 167 16.38 -9.54 -23.06
CA VAL A 167 17.54 -10.22 -22.51
C VAL A 167 17.51 -11.66 -23.03
N THR A 168 18.64 -12.16 -23.52
CA THR A 168 18.81 -13.55 -23.94
C THR A 168 18.74 -14.45 -22.69
N LEU A 169 17.51 -14.72 -22.24
CA LEU A 169 17.27 -15.71 -21.19
C LEU A 169 17.44 -17.10 -21.80
N GLY A 170 18.09 -17.99 -21.09
CA GLY A 170 18.14 -19.41 -21.47
C GLY A 170 16.73 -20.01 -21.51
N ASP A 171 16.52 -21.02 -22.32
CA ASP A 171 15.19 -21.64 -22.50
C ASP A 171 14.60 -22.18 -21.20
N GLU A 172 15.45 -22.62 -20.26
CA GLU A 172 15.03 -23.07 -18.90
C GLU A 172 14.40 -21.93 -18.08
N GLU A 173 14.96 -20.72 -18.16
CA GLU A 173 14.45 -19.56 -17.43
C GLU A 173 13.12 -19.07 -18.01
N LYS A 174 12.98 -19.10 -19.34
CA LYS A 174 11.71 -18.78 -20.02
C LYS A 174 10.59 -19.75 -19.59
N GLU A 175 10.89 -21.05 -19.54
CA GLU A 175 9.93 -22.06 -19.11
C GLU A 175 9.59 -21.97 -17.61
N ARG A 176 10.53 -21.53 -16.78
CA ARG A 176 10.26 -21.27 -15.37
C ARG A 176 9.29 -20.10 -15.19
N ILE A 177 9.56 -18.99 -15.88
CA ILE A 177 8.69 -17.80 -15.85
C ILE A 177 7.30 -18.13 -16.40
N LYS A 178 7.21 -18.84 -17.52
CA LYS A 178 5.94 -19.28 -18.11
C LYS A 178 5.12 -20.13 -17.12
N ARG A 179 5.75 -21.07 -16.42
CA ARG A 179 5.08 -21.87 -15.39
C ARG A 179 4.59 -21.05 -14.21
N GLN A 180 5.37 -20.06 -13.73
CA GLN A 180 4.95 -19.17 -12.65
C GLN A 180 3.73 -18.32 -13.05
N ILE A 181 3.75 -17.77 -14.27
CA ILE A 181 2.63 -16.99 -14.83
C ILE A 181 1.37 -17.88 -14.93
N THR A 182 1.52 -19.08 -15.49
CA THR A 182 0.40 -20.02 -15.67
C THR A 182 -0.21 -20.39 -14.32
N ALA A 183 0.60 -20.76 -13.34
CA ALA A 183 0.14 -21.13 -12.00
C ALA A 183 -0.60 -19.96 -11.30
N ALA A 184 -0.09 -18.74 -11.41
CA ALA A 184 -0.73 -17.56 -10.83
C ALA A 184 -2.09 -17.26 -11.46
N VAL A 185 -2.21 -17.39 -12.78
CA VAL A 185 -3.48 -17.17 -13.50
C VAL A 185 -4.49 -18.29 -13.23
N GLU A 186 -4.07 -19.56 -13.23
CA GLU A 186 -4.95 -20.68 -12.91
C GLU A 186 -5.51 -20.60 -11.49
N ALA A 187 -4.68 -20.22 -10.50
CA ALA A 187 -5.13 -19.98 -9.15
C ALA A 187 -6.18 -18.86 -9.07
N SER A 188 -6.01 -17.77 -9.87
CA SER A 188 -6.99 -16.67 -9.90
C SER A 188 -8.33 -17.07 -10.50
N LEU A 189 -8.32 -17.90 -11.54
CA LEU A 189 -9.54 -18.40 -12.17
C LEU A 189 -10.31 -19.37 -11.28
N GLN A 190 -9.62 -20.15 -10.44
CA GLN A 190 -10.27 -21.04 -9.47
C GLN A 190 -10.98 -20.32 -8.34
N VAL A 191 -10.46 -19.16 -7.91
CA VAL A 191 -11.13 -18.32 -6.90
C VAL A 191 -12.40 -17.69 -7.47
N ALA A 192 -12.36 -17.18 -8.70
CA ALA A 192 -13.51 -16.58 -9.39
C ALA A 192 -14.62 -17.60 -9.75
N SER A 193 -14.32 -18.91 -9.77
CA SER A 193 -15.29 -19.97 -10.11
C SER A 193 -15.98 -20.58 -8.87
N ARG A 194 -15.67 -20.11 -7.65
CA ARG A 194 -16.25 -20.61 -6.39
C ARG A 194 -17.34 -19.71 -5.79
N GLU A 195 -17.68 -18.62 -6.46
CA GLU A 195 -18.84 -17.76 -6.20
C GLU A 195 -19.94 -18.03 -7.26
#